data_c91014f4afa605d22193df8beb0d672e
#
_entry.id   c91014f4afa605d22193df8beb0d672e
#
_cell.length_a   1.000
_cell.length_b   1.000
_cell.length_c   1.000
_cell.angle_alpha   90.00
_cell.angle_beta   90.00
_cell.angle_gamma   90.00
#
_symmetry.space_group_name_H-M   'P 1'
#
loop_
_entity.id
_entity.type
_entity.pdbx_description
1 polymer ?
#
loop_
_entity_poly.entity_id
_entity_poly.type
_entity_poly.pdbx_seq_one_letter_code
_entity_poly.pdbx_strand_id
1 'polypeptide(L)'
;MTSTYAVLSEGLEKRFGEVRALRGLDLAVAEGTVCGVLGPNGAGKTTAVRLLTTLLRPDAGSARVAGHDLVREAAAVRGRIGVTGQDTSIDGDLTGRQNLQLFGRLHRVRGPAGRTAELLDRFGLTEAADRPASTYSGGMRRRLDLAASLIRRPDVLFLDEPTTGLDPASRNLVWDVVRGLTAEGTTVLLTTQYLEEADRLADDIALVDRGRVAHTGSPAQLKALVGAHAEVIVPDADVLTEAAAVLDRLTGGQPSFDRERNAVAVVSKDPTLTLPLLVRALDTAGVPLLDASLRPPTLDDVFLRLTENTDTVKERAA
;
A
#
# COMPACT_ATOMS: atom_id res chain seq x y z
N MET A 1 -7.36 11.31 23.14
CA MET A 1 -6.07 11.77 22.56
C MET A 1 -6.39 12.30 21.18
N THR A 2 -6.23 13.59 20.94
CA THR A 2 -6.37 14.17 19.60
C THR A 2 -5.27 13.60 18.73
N SER A 3 -5.63 12.78 17.76
CA SER A 3 -4.68 12.22 16.78
C SER A 3 -4.02 13.37 16.03
N THR A 4 -2.71 13.52 16.16
CA THR A 4 -1.95 14.50 15.39
C THR A 4 -1.63 13.88 14.04
N TYR A 5 -1.87 14.59 12.94
CA TYR A 5 -1.61 14.10 11.60
C TYR A 5 -0.25 14.57 11.10
N ALA A 6 0.58 13.63 10.67
CA ALA A 6 1.85 13.93 10.02
C ALA A 6 1.66 14.42 8.58
N VAL A 7 0.59 13.94 7.90
CA VAL A 7 0.15 14.44 6.59
C VAL A 7 -1.35 14.67 6.65
N LEU A 8 -1.77 15.85 6.25
CA LEU A 8 -3.19 16.21 6.11
C LEU A 8 -3.37 16.98 4.81
N SER A 9 -4.24 16.51 3.93
CA SER A 9 -4.61 17.22 2.70
C SER A 9 -6.12 17.32 2.57
N GLU A 10 -6.58 18.46 2.06
CA GLU A 10 -7.97 18.79 1.84
C GLU A 10 -8.15 19.34 0.43
N GLY A 11 -8.94 18.65 -0.36
CA GLY A 11 -9.31 19.06 -1.71
C GLY A 11 -8.14 19.26 -2.66
N LEU A 12 -7.00 18.51 -2.51
CA LEU A 12 -5.84 18.70 -3.37
C LEU A 12 -6.16 18.41 -4.83
N GLU A 13 -5.90 19.39 -5.71
CA GLU A 13 -6.07 19.26 -7.13
C GLU A 13 -4.76 19.45 -7.90
N LYS A 14 -4.62 18.70 -9.00
CA LYS A 14 -3.53 18.87 -9.97
C LYS A 14 -3.98 18.55 -11.37
N ARG A 15 -3.63 19.44 -12.29
CA ARG A 15 -3.92 19.32 -13.70
C ARG A 15 -2.64 19.42 -14.54
N PHE A 16 -2.56 18.62 -15.58
CA PHE A 16 -1.50 18.66 -16.60
C PHE A 16 -2.17 18.77 -17.97
N GLY A 17 -2.21 19.98 -18.53
CA GLY A 17 -3.00 20.25 -19.73
C GLY A 17 -4.47 19.88 -19.52
N GLU A 18 -4.99 18.96 -20.33
CA GLU A 18 -6.37 18.47 -20.23
C GLU A 18 -6.58 17.38 -19.15
N VAL A 19 -5.48 16.79 -18.66
CA VAL A 19 -5.56 15.67 -17.69
C VAL A 19 -5.64 16.19 -16.27
N ARG A 20 -6.76 15.90 -15.57
CA ARG A 20 -6.90 16.16 -14.14
C ARG A 20 -6.37 14.95 -13.37
N ALA A 21 -5.11 15.02 -12.94
CA ALA A 21 -4.44 13.94 -12.23
C ALA A 21 -4.95 13.77 -10.79
N LEU A 22 -5.25 14.89 -10.10
CA LEU A 22 -5.96 14.90 -8.82
C LEU A 22 -7.20 15.77 -8.92
N ARG A 23 -8.28 15.33 -8.26
CA ARG A 23 -9.62 15.92 -8.38
C ARG A 23 -10.25 16.21 -7.02
N GLY A 24 -9.46 16.71 -6.08
CA GLY A 24 -9.85 16.88 -4.69
C GLY A 24 -9.46 15.64 -3.86
N LEU A 25 -8.14 15.47 -3.64
CA LEU A 25 -7.63 14.37 -2.83
C LEU A 25 -7.59 14.80 -1.37
N ASP A 26 -8.37 14.09 -0.53
CA ASP A 26 -8.40 14.22 0.92
C ASP A 26 -7.63 13.05 1.54
N LEU A 27 -6.58 13.35 2.31
CA LEU A 27 -5.74 12.32 2.92
C LEU A 27 -5.32 12.78 4.32
N ALA A 28 -5.50 11.89 5.31
CA ALA A 28 -5.05 12.10 6.68
C ALA A 28 -4.19 10.91 7.10
N VAL A 29 -2.94 11.17 7.50
CA VAL A 29 -1.98 10.15 7.96
C VAL A 29 -1.58 10.47 9.38
N ALA A 30 -1.85 9.55 10.31
CA ALA A 30 -1.49 9.71 11.72
C ALA A 30 0.03 9.65 11.91
N GLU A 31 0.55 10.39 12.91
CA GLU A 31 1.97 10.34 13.26
C GLU A 31 2.40 8.94 13.71
N GLY A 32 3.59 8.50 13.29
CA GLY A 32 4.18 7.22 13.67
C GLY A 32 3.51 5.99 13.05
N THR A 33 2.72 6.15 11.98
CA THR A 33 2.03 5.06 11.29
C THR A 33 2.54 4.87 9.86
N VAL A 34 2.22 3.72 9.27
CA VAL A 34 2.38 3.45 7.84
C VAL A 34 1.05 3.65 7.14
N CYS A 35 0.99 4.59 6.21
CA CYS A 35 -0.15 4.75 5.31
C CYS A 35 0.20 4.22 3.92
N GLY A 36 -0.53 3.20 3.47
CA GLY A 36 -0.46 2.68 2.11
C GLY A 36 -1.38 3.45 1.17
N VAL A 37 -0.85 4.04 0.11
CA VAL A 37 -1.64 4.68 -0.95
C VAL A 37 -1.73 3.72 -2.13
N LEU A 38 -2.88 3.06 -2.27
CA LEU A 38 -3.15 2.05 -3.30
C LEU A 38 -4.01 2.62 -4.43
N GLY A 39 -3.92 2.00 -5.58
CA GLY A 39 -4.75 2.35 -6.74
C GLY A 39 -4.15 1.88 -8.06
N PRO A 40 -4.93 1.86 -9.16
CA PRO A 40 -4.42 1.48 -10.47
C PRO A 40 -3.36 2.45 -10.98
N ASN A 41 -2.68 2.05 -12.06
CA ASN A 41 -1.78 2.96 -12.78
C ASN A 41 -2.59 4.15 -13.32
N GLY A 42 -2.04 5.37 -13.16
CA GLY A 42 -2.75 6.59 -13.54
C GLY A 42 -3.78 7.10 -12.53
N ALA A 43 -4.01 6.44 -11.39
CA ALA A 43 -4.94 6.91 -10.36
C ALA A 43 -4.53 8.22 -9.68
N GLY A 44 -3.27 8.66 -9.81
CA GLY A 44 -2.77 9.90 -9.23
C GLY A 44 -1.79 9.70 -8.06
N LYS A 45 -1.41 8.48 -7.71
CA LYS A 45 -0.54 8.16 -6.55
C LYS A 45 0.79 8.93 -6.57
N THR A 46 1.59 8.78 -7.64
CA THR A 46 2.86 9.50 -7.80
C THR A 46 2.67 11.02 -7.84
N THR A 47 1.55 11.51 -8.42
CA THR A 47 1.23 12.94 -8.41
C THR A 47 0.96 13.43 -6.99
N ALA A 48 0.22 12.68 -6.18
CA ALA A 48 -0.01 13.00 -4.77
C ALA A 48 1.30 13.06 -3.99
N VAL A 49 2.18 12.06 -4.14
CA VAL A 49 3.52 12.06 -3.51
C VAL A 49 4.31 13.29 -3.95
N ARG A 50 4.39 13.61 -5.24
CA ARG A 50 5.13 14.77 -5.76
C ARG A 50 4.60 16.11 -5.23
N LEU A 51 3.28 16.22 -5.03
CA LEU A 51 2.69 17.40 -4.37
C LEU A 51 3.09 17.46 -2.89
N LEU A 52 2.83 16.39 -2.13
CA LEU A 52 3.09 16.33 -0.69
C LEU A 52 4.58 16.49 -0.34
N THR A 53 5.47 16.13 -1.27
CA THR A 53 6.93 16.34 -1.14
C THR A 53 7.42 17.68 -1.69
N THR A 54 6.52 18.57 -2.08
CA THR A 54 6.82 19.90 -2.65
C THR A 54 7.56 19.88 -4.01
N LEU A 55 7.62 18.75 -4.69
CA LEU A 55 8.19 18.63 -6.04
C LEU A 55 7.27 19.22 -7.10
N LEU A 56 5.97 19.27 -6.82
CA LEU A 56 4.96 19.93 -7.63
C LEU A 56 4.18 20.92 -6.74
N ARG A 57 3.57 21.92 -7.38
CA ARG A 57 2.67 22.85 -6.71
C ARG A 57 1.22 22.45 -6.99
N PRO A 58 0.32 22.42 -5.98
CA PRO A 58 -1.09 22.18 -6.21
C PRO A 58 -1.73 23.33 -6.99
N ASP A 59 -2.77 23.02 -7.74
CA ASP A 59 -3.57 24.02 -8.46
C ASP A 59 -4.72 24.52 -7.58
N ALA A 60 -5.24 23.64 -6.68
CA ALA A 60 -6.23 23.99 -5.66
C ALA A 60 -6.10 23.06 -4.44
N GLY A 61 -6.82 23.38 -3.37
CA GLY A 61 -6.79 22.68 -2.10
C GLY A 61 -5.63 23.11 -1.21
N SER A 62 -5.50 22.44 -0.08
CA SER A 62 -4.44 22.70 0.91
C SER A 62 -3.85 21.40 1.45
N ALA A 63 -2.61 21.46 1.95
CA ALA A 63 -2.04 20.36 2.71
C ALA A 63 -1.03 20.87 3.75
N ARG A 64 -0.88 20.05 4.79
CA ARG A 64 0.17 20.18 5.79
C ARG A 64 0.96 18.88 5.88
N VAL A 65 2.29 19.02 5.99
CA VAL A 65 3.19 17.88 6.14
C VAL A 65 4.15 18.20 7.29
N ALA A 66 4.27 17.30 8.25
CA ALA A 66 5.04 17.50 9.49
C ALA A 66 4.69 18.83 10.17
N GLY A 67 3.39 19.18 10.21
CA GLY A 67 2.87 20.40 10.81
C GLY A 67 3.02 21.68 9.96
N HIS A 68 3.72 21.64 8.82
CA HIS A 68 4.01 22.80 7.97
C HIS A 68 3.09 22.87 6.75
N ASP A 69 2.71 24.11 6.37
CA ASP A 69 1.93 24.36 5.15
C ASP A 69 2.75 24.02 3.90
N LEU A 70 2.16 23.23 3.01
CA LEU A 70 2.82 22.69 1.82
C LEU A 70 3.36 23.76 0.87
N VAL A 71 2.68 24.88 0.75
CA VAL A 71 3.00 25.97 -0.21
C VAL A 71 3.77 27.09 0.45
N ARG A 72 3.30 27.55 1.61
CA ARG A 72 3.88 28.71 2.30
C ARG A 72 5.17 28.38 3.02
N GLU A 73 5.27 27.14 3.52
CA GLU A 73 6.41 26.66 4.33
C GLU A 73 7.16 25.49 3.63
N ALA A 74 7.16 25.44 2.30
CA ALA A 74 7.75 24.34 1.53
C ALA A 74 9.20 24.01 1.90
N ALA A 75 10.00 25.02 2.31
CA ALA A 75 11.38 24.80 2.77
C ALA A 75 11.43 24.05 4.11
N ALA A 76 10.49 24.35 5.03
CA ALA A 76 10.35 23.64 6.30
C ALA A 76 9.88 22.20 6.07
N VAL A 77 8.89 21.98 5.19
CA VAL A 77 8.47 20.64 4.77
C VAL A 77 9.66 19.83 4.27
N ARG A 78 10.45 20.34 3.29
CA ARG A 78 11.65 19.65 2.78
C ARG A 78 12.70 19.38 3.85
N GLY A 79 12.69 20.14 4.92
CA GLY A 79 13.56 19.93 6.09
C GLY A 79 13.18 18.73 6.95
N ARG A 80 11.94 18.28 6.88
CA ARG A 80 11.35 17.27 7.76
C ARG A 80 11.02 15.95 7.05
N ILE A 81 11.12 15.91 5.73
CA ILE A 81 10.76 14.72 4.94
C ILE A 81 11.98 13.99 4.36
N GLY A 82 11.84 12.69 4.18
CA GLY A 82 12.66 11.86 3.30
C GLY A 82 11.81 11.42 2.11
N VAL A 83 12.44 11.27 0.95
CA VAL A 83 11.74 10.87 -0.28
C VAL A 83 12.59 9.85 -1.03
N THR A 84 11.97 8.76 -1.44
CA THR A 84 12.55 7.82 -2.39
C THR A 84 11.59 7.71 -3.57
N GLY A 85 12.05 8.10 -4.75
CA GLY A 85 11.28 8.05 -5.99
C GLY A 85 11.39 6.70 -6.70
N GLN A 86 10.82 6.62 -7.91
CA GLN A 86 10.95 5.44 -8.78
C GLN A 86 12.39 5.27 -9.30
N ASP A 87 13.06 6.38 -9.64
CA ASP A 87 14.45 6.40 -10.04
C ASP A 87 15.36 6.58 -8.81
N THR A 88 16.49 5.91 -8.80
CA THR A 88 17.48 6.04 -7.72
C THR A 88 18.28 7.33 -7.88
N SER A 89 18.49 8.03 -6.76
CA SER A 89 19.30 9.26 -6.70
C SER A 89 20.80 8.97 -6.49
N ILE A 90 21.19 7.70 -6.58
CA ILE A 90 22.54 7.23 -6.28
C ILE A 90 23.49 7.45 -7.46
N ASP A 91 24.62 8.07 -7.20
CA ASP A 91 25.72 8.22 -8.17
C ASP A 91 26.48 6.90 -8.27
N GLY A 92 26.52 6.33 -9.48
CA GLY A 92 27.18 5.04 -9.76
C GLY A 92 28.70 5.08 -9.61
N ASP A 93 29.34 6.22 -9.85
CA ASP A 93 30.79 6.37 -9.79
C ASP A 93 31.32 6.50 -8.35
N LEU A 94 30.43 6.91 -7.43
CA LEU A 94 30.74 6.98 -6.00
C LEU A 94 30.52 5.63 -5.32
N THR A 95 31.26 5.39 -4.25
CA THR A 95 31.01 4.23 -3.38
C THR A 95 29.70 4.43 -2.58
N GLY A 96 29.17 3.35 -2.01
CA GLY A 96 27.99 3.44 -1.14
C GLY A 96 28.20 4.42 0.02
N ARG A 97 29.39 4.36 0.64
CA ARG A 97 29.79 5.28 1.71
C ARG A 97 29.87 6.73 1.23
N GLN A 98 30.50 6.98 0.07
CA GLN A 98 30.63 8.32 -0.50
C GLN A 98 29.26 8.92 -0.85
N ASN A 99 28.34 8.12 -1.42
CA ASN A 99 26.96 8.55 -1.68
C ASN A 99 26.31 9.06 -0.40
N LEU A 100 26.25 8.26 0.66
CA LEU A 100 25.61 8.66 1.92
C LEU A 100 26.29 9.88 2.56
N GLN A 101 27.63 9.98 2.50
CA GLN A 101 28.35 11.16 2.99
C GLN A 101 28.05 12.40 2.16
N LEU A 102 27.90 12.27 0.83
CA LEU A 102 27.48 13.36 -0.05
C LEU A 102 26.09 13.88 0.35
N PHE A 103 25.10 12.99 0.49
CA PHE A 103 23.77 13.38 0.97
C PHE A 103 23.83 14.00 2.36
N GLY A 104 24.62 13.45 3.28
CA GLY A 104 24.83 14.01 4.60
C GLY A 104 25.37 15.46 4.57
N ARG A 105 26.33 15.75 3.68
CA ARG A 105 26.86 17.11 3.49
C ARG A 105 25.84 18.04 2.85
N LEU A 106 25.15 17.60 1.79
CA LEU A 106 24.10 18.37 1.11
C LEU A 106 22.99 18.77 2.09
N HIS A 107 22.64 17.87 2.96
CA HIS A 107 21.62 18.08 4.00
C HIS A 107 22.17 18.70 5.30
N ARG A 108 23.45 19.08 5.35
CA ARG A 108 24.12 19.71 6.50
C ARG A 108 24.02 18.91 7.80
N VAL A 109 24.06 17.57 7.69
CA VAL A 109 24.09 16.66 8.84
C VAL A 109 25.43 16.85 9.56
N ARG A 110 25.40 17.06 10.88
CA ARG A 110 26.62 17.16 11.69
C ARG A 110 27.26 15.79 11.84
N GLY A 111 28.56 15.68 11.50
CA GLY A 111 29.30 14.43 11.62
C GLY A 111 28.70 13.27 10.80
N PRO A 112 28.53 13.40 9.48
CA PRO A 112 27.78 12.45 8.66
C PRO A 112 28.40 11.03 8.63
N ALA A 113 29.67 10.87 9.02
CA ALA A 113 30.36 9.59 8.97
C ALA A 113 29.72 8.52 9.91
N GLY A 114 29.38 8.89 11.14
CA GLY A 114 28.72 7.98 12.08
C GLY A 114 27.33 7.56 11.59
N ARG A 115 26.55 8.52 11.10
CA ARG A 115 25.22 8.24 10.54
C ARG A 115 25.31 7.38 9.26
N THR A 116 26.33 7.60 8.44
CA THR A 116 26.61 6.78 7.26
C THR A 116 26.89 5.32 7.65
N ALA A 117 27.71 5.10 8.66
CA ALA A 117 28.02 3.72 9.11
C ALA A 117 26.77 3.02 9.66
N GLU A 118 25.98 3.69 10.49
CA GLU A 118 24.70 3.20 11.03
C GLU A 118 23.74 2.79 9.90
N LEU A 119 23.58 3.62 8.87
CA LEU A 119 22.67 3.34 7.75
C LEU A 119 23.22 2.19 6.88
N LEU A 120 24.51 2.14 6.59
CA LEU A 120 25.09 1.02 5.84
C LEU A 120 24.88 -0.32 6.54
N ASP A 121 25.02 -0.34 7.86
CA ASP A 121 24.77 -1.52 8.68
C ASP A 121 23.29 -1.91 8.67
N ARG A 122 22.41 -0.97 8.96
CA ARG A 122 20.94 -1.18 8.98
C ARG A 122 20.40 -1.74 7.65
N PHE A 123 20.99 -1.34 6.52
CA PHE A 123 20.60 -1.80 5.19
C PHE A 123 21.40 -2.99 4.67
N GLY A 124 22.29 -3.59 5.48
CA GLY A 124 23.11 -4.73 5.10
C GLY A 124 24.04 -4.43 3.94
N LEU A 125 24.65 -3.23 3.94
CA LEU A 125 25.56 -2.74 2.89
C LEU A 125 26.98 -2.51 3.38
N THR A 126 27.31 -2.90 4.63
CA THR A 126 28.61 -2.65 5.27
C THR A 126 29.77 -3.24 4.47
N GLU A 127 29.66 -4.51 4.02
CA GLU A 127 30.71 -5.18 3.24
C GLU A 127 30.91 -4.57 1.83
N ALA A 128 29.87 -3.97 1.29
CA ALA A 128 29.90 -3.33 -0.03
C ALA A 128 30.18 -1.82 0.03
N ALA A 129 30.29 -1.25 1.24
CA ALA A 129 30.31 0.19 1.49
C ALA A 129 31.34 0.96 0.66
N ASP A 130 32.48 0.36 0.42
CA ASP A 130 33.65 0.99 -0.24
C ASP A 130 33.80 0.55 -1.72
N ARG A 131 32.82 -0.16 -2.28
CA ARG A 131 32.72 -0.48 -3.70
C ARG A 131 31.92 0.59 -4.44
N PRO A 132 32.23 0.89 -5.73
CA PRO A 132 31.41 1.76 -6.56
C PRO A 132 29.96 1.28 -6.65
N ALA A 133 28.99 2.19 -6.55
CA ALA A 133 27.57 1.84 -6.57
C ALA A 133 27.12 1.31 -7.94
N SER A 134 27.86 1.58 -9.02
CA SER A 134 27.65 0.94 -10.34
C SER A 134 27.77 -0.59 -10.30
N THR A 135 28.57 -1.14 -9.35
CA THR A 135 28.76 -2.58 -9.16
C THR A 135 27.69 -3.24 -8.27
N TYR A 136 26.76 -2.45 -7.73
CA TYR A 136 25.69 -2.95 -6.87
C TYR A 136 24.59 -3.63 -7.71
N SER A 137 23.96 -4.67 -7.14
CA SER A 137 22.72 -5.19 -7.70
C SER A 137 21.61 -4.14 -7.63
N GLY A 138 20.51 -4.33 -8.38
CA GLY A 138 19.33 -3.44 -8.31
C GLY A 138 18.82 -3.29 -6.89
N GLY A 139 18.71 -4.40 -6.15
CA GLY A 139 18.30 -4.41 -4.75
C GLY A 139 19.25 -3.66 -3.83
N MET A 140 20.56 -3.79 -4.03
CA MET A 140 21.55 -3.04 -3.25
C MET A 140 21.45 -1.54 -3.53
N ARG A 141 21.30 -1.14 -4.79
CA ARG A 141 21.11 0.29 -5.15
C ARG A 141 19.83 0.86 -4.52
N ARG A 142 18.73 0.11 -4.56
CA ARG A 142 17.48 0.53 -3.93
C ARG A 142 17.60 0.68 -2.42
N ARG A 143 18.29 -0.24 -1.75
CA ARG A 143 18.58 -0.14 -0.31
C ARG A 143 19.46 1.06 0.03
N LEU A 144 20.47 1.36 -0.80
CA LEU A 144 21.30 2.53 -0.61
C LEU A 144 20.53 3.83 -0.80
N ASP A 145 19.61 3.89 -1.77
CA ASP A 145 18.74 5.05 -2.02
C ASP A 145 17.78 5.30 -0.84
N LEU A 146 17.18 4.23 -0.30
CA LEU A 146 16.42 4.30 0.94
C LEU A 146 17.26 4.80 2.12
N ALA A 147 18.49 4.29 2.27
CA ALA A 147 19.41 4.76 3.30
C ALA A 147 19.73 6.25 3.15
N ALA A 148 19.89 6.74 1.91
CA ALA A 148 20.13 8.16 1.63
C ALA A 148 18.94 9.05 2.05
N SER A 149 17.70 8.61 1.84
CA SER A 149 16.49 9.33 2.24
C SER A 149 16.37 9.49 3.77
N LEU A 150 17.01 8.59 4.53
CA LEU A 150 17.01 8.56 5.99
C LEU A 150 18.18 9.29 6.63
N ILE A 151 19.08 9.90 5.85
CA ILE A 151 20.31 10.51 6.37
C ILE A 151 20.02 11.61 7.41
N ARG A 152 18.88 12.32 7.28
CA ARG A 152 18.44 13.40 8.18
C ARG A 152 17.53 12.96 9.32
N ARG A 153 17.14 11.69 9.41
CA ARG A 153 16.08 11.23 10.33
C ARG A 153 14.78 12.03 10.11
N PRO A 154 14.10 11.82 8.98
CA PRO A 154 12.89 12.55 8.64
C PRO A 154 11.74 12.23 9.61
N ASP A 155 10.83 13.20 9.84
CA ASP A 155 9.59 12.96 10.56
C ASP A 155 8.60 12.17 9.69
N VAL A 156 8.62 12.42 8.36
CA VAL A 156 7.79 11.72 7.38
C VAL A 156 8.65 11.20 6.22
N LEU A 157 8.53 9.91 5.93
CA LEU A 157 9.19 9.24 4.82
C LEU A 157 8.17 8.92 3.72
N PHE A 158 8.42 9.43 2.52
CA PHE A 158 7.63 9.12 1.33
C PHE A 158 8.36 8.09 0.47
N LEU A 159 7.69 6.98 0.18
CA LEU A 159 8.21 5.87 -0.61
C LEU A 159 7.32 5.66 -1.84
N ASP A 160 7.84 5.97 -3.03
CA ASP A 160 7.10 5.74 -4.27
C ASP A 160 7.53 4.40 -4.87
N GLU A 161 6.68 3.38 -4.72
CA GLU A 161 6.88 2.00 -5.16
C GLU A 161 8.23 1.40 -4.67
N PRO A 162 8.48 1.32 -3.35
CA PRO A 162 9.82 1.04 -2.82
C PRO A 162 10.36 -0.34 -3.15
N THR A 163 9.51 -1.31 -3.45
CA THR A 163 9.90 -2.72 -3.64
C THR A 163 9.77 -3.19 -5.09
N THR A 164 9.41 -2.31 -6.01
CA THR A 164 9.29 -2.66 -7.44
C THR A 164 10.63 -3.13 -8.00
N GLY A 165 10.62 -4.31 -8.63
CA GLY A 165 11.81 -4.91 -9.23
C GLY A 165 12.79 -5.56 -8.23
N LEU A 166 12.43 -5.65 -6.94
CA LEU A 166 13.25 -6.34 -5.94
C LEU A 166 12.94 -7.84 -5.88
N ASP A 167 13.95 -8.63 -5.60
CA ASP A 167 13.80 -10.03 -5.21
C ASP A 167 13.10 -10.15 -3.83
N PRO A 168 12.53 -11.32 -3.49
CA PRO A 168 11.79 -11.48 -2.23
C PRO A 168 12.61 -11.19 -0.97
N ALA A 169 13.92 -11.52 -0.95
CA ALA A 169 14.77 -11.27 0.20
C ALA A 169 15.03 -9.77 0.40
N SER A 170 15.34 -9.07 -0.69
CA SER A 170 15.52 -7.61 -0.67
C SER A 170 14.22 -6.89 -0.27
N ARG A 171 13.06 -7.38 -0.72
CA ARG A 171 11.74 -6.84 -0.35
C ARG A 171 11.48 -6.97 1.16
N ASN A 172 11.70 -8.17 1.72
CA ASN A 172 11.52 -8.39 3.16
C ASN A 172 12.40 -7.46 4.00
N LEU A 173 13.65 -7.25 3.60
CA LEU A 173 14.55 -6.34 4.29
C LEU A 173 14.03 -4.90 4.28
N VAL A 174 13.50 -4.41 3.14
CA VAL A 174 12.87 -3.09 3.07
C VAL A 174 11.67 -3.01 4.01
N TRP A 175 10.83 -4.04 4.06
CA TRP A 175 9.68 -4.10 4.96
C TRP A 175 10.08 -4.05 6.43
N ASP A 176 11.12 -4.78 6.82
CA ASP A 176 11.63 -4.77 8.19
C ASP A 176 12.21 -3.39 8.58
N VAL A 177 12.89 -2.73 7.64
CA VAL A 177 13.36 -1.35 7.85
C VAL A 177 12.18 -0.40 8.05
N VAL A 178 11.13 -0.47 7.22
CA VAL A 178 9.93 0.37 7.34
C VAL A 178 9.29 0.19 8.71
N ARG A 179 9.10 -1.05 9.17
CA ARG A 179 8.56 -1.33 10.52
C ARG A 179 9.43 -0.77 11.63
N GLY A 180 10.75 -0.92 11.51
CA GLY A 180 11.69 -0.36 12.48
C GLY A 180 11.62 1.16 12.57
N LEU A 181 11.42 1.85 11.44
CA LEU A 181 11.29 3.31 11.39
C LEU A 181 10.01 3.79 12.08
N THR A 182 8.89 3.12 11.87
CA THR A 182 7.63 3.50 12.54
C THR A 182 7.68 3.22 14.04
N ALA A 183 8.33 2.13 14.45
CA ALA A 183 8.58 1.88 15.88
C ALA A 183 9.48 2.95 16.53
N GLU A 184 10.33 3.63 15.75
CA GLU A 184 11.13 4.78 16.18
C GLU A 184 10.37 6.12 16.10
N GLY A 185 9.11 6.12 15.64
CA GLY A 185 8.23 7.30 15.55
C GLY A 185 8.22 8.00 14.19
N THR A 186 8.93 7.50 13.17
CA THR A 186 8.84 8.04 11.80
C THR A 186 7.51 7.65 11.17
N THR A 187 6.81 8.60 10.58
CA THR A 187 5.61 8.30 9.77
C THR A 187 6.02 7.89 8.35
N VAL A 188 5.38 6.89 7.80
CA VAL A 188 5.66 6.42 6.44
C VAL A 188 4.42 6.53 5.57
N LEU A 189 4.54 7.20 4.42
CA LEU A 189 3.56 7.14 3.34
C LEU A 189 4.18 6.41 2.17
N LEU A 190 3.64 5.23 1.84
CA LEU A 190 4.12 4.44 0.72
C LEU A 190 3.05 4.32 -0.36
N THR A 191 3.45 4.48 -1.62
CA THR A 191 2.62 4.07 -2.74
C THR A 191 3.05 2.66 -3.17
N THR A 192 2.11 1.83 -3.51
CA THR A 192 2.41 0.52 -4.08
C THR A 192 1.27 0.04 -4.98
N GLN A 193 1.62 -0.83 -5.92
CA GLN A 193 0.67 -1.64 -6.67
C GLN A 193 0.61 -3.09 -6.16
N TYR A 194 1.51 -3.44 -5.22
CA TYR A 194 1.53 -4.77 -4.61
C TYR A 194 0.66 -4.77 -3.35
N LEU A 195 -0.49 -5.40 -3.45
CA LEU A 195 -1.48 -5.44 -2.37
C LEU A 195 -0.97 -6.19 -1.15
N GLU A 196 -0.10 -7.21 -1.36
CA GLU A 196 0.60 -7.91 -0.27
C GLU A 196 1.47 -6.96 0.58
N GLU A 197 2.15 -6.00 -0.07
CA GLU A 197 2.98 -5.02 0.65
C GLU A 197 2.15 -4.14 1.57
N ALA A 198 1.02 -3.63 1.06
CA ALA A 198 0.10 -2.83 1.86
C ALA A 198 -0.54 -3.66 2.98
N ASP A 199 -0.95 -4.88 2.69
CA ASP A 199 -1.54 -5.79 3.69
C ASP A 199 -0.59 -6.09 4.85
N ARG A 200 0.70 -6.15 4.54
CA ARG A 200 1.75 -6.50 5.49
C ARG A 200 2.28 -5.32 6.29
N LEU A 201 2.32 -4.14 5.70
CA LEU A 201 2.97 -2.96 6.28
C LEU A 201 2.02 -1.90 6.79
N ALA A 202 0.90 -1.67 6.10
CA ALA A 202 0.08 -0.51 6.36
C ALA A 202 -0.78 -0.67 7.62
N ASP A 203 -0.77 0.35 8.46
CA ASP A 203 -1.74 0.52 9.54
C ASP A 203 -3.07 1.01 8.95
N ASP A 204 -2.99 1.94 7.99
CA ASP A 204 -4.12 2.45 7.22
C ASP A 204 -3.80 2.46 5.72
N ILE A 205 -4.83 2.24 4.92
CA ILE A 205 -4.79 2.26 3.46
C ILE A 205 -5.71 3.36 2.94
N ALA A 206 -5.19 4.19 2.04
CA ALA A 206 -5.98 5.09 1.21
C ALA A 206 -6.07 4.50 -0.21
N LEU A 207 -7.27 4.05 -0.59
CA LEU A 207 -7.53 3.57 -1.94
C LEU A 207 -7.83 4.75 -2.85
N VAL A 208 -6.94 5.02 -3.80
CA VAL A 208 -7.06 6.14 -4.75
C VAL A 208 -7.60 5.64 -6.09
N ASP A 209 -8.69 6.24 -6.54
CA ASP A 209 -9.24 6.05 -7.87
C ASP A 209 -9.50 7.39 -8.55
N ARG A 210 -9.04 7.53 -9.81
CA ARG A 210 -9.28 8.72 -10.67
C ARG A 210 -9.00 10.06 -9.98
N GLY A 211 -7.92 10.10 -9.19
CA GLY A 211 -7.44 11.31 -8.51
C GLY A 211 -8.17 11.69 -7.23
N ARG A 212 -8.93 10.77 -6.64
CA ARG A 212 -9.62 10.92 -5.34
C ARG A 212 -9.36 9.74 -4.44
N VAL A 213 -9.45 9.93 -3.15
CA VAL A 213 -9.52 8.83 -2.20
C VAL A 213 -10.95 8.28 -2.22
N ALA A 214 -11.09 7.02 -2.66
CA ALA A 214 -12.37 6.33 -2.73
C ALA A 214 -12.74 5.69 -1.38
N HIS A 215 -11.75 5.08 -0.71
CA HIS A 215 -11.93 4.43 0.59
C HIS A 215 -10.67 4.60 1.44
N THR A 216 -10.87 4.66 2.76
CA THR A 216 -9.80 4.63 3.76
C THR A 216 -10.14 3.64 4.85
N GLY A 217 -9.13 3.03 5.45
CA GLY A 217 -9.27 2.15 6.60
C GLY A 217 -8.10 1.20 6.74
N SER A 218 -8.05 0.48 7.87
CA SER A 218 -7.05 -0.57 8.05
C SER A 218 -7.25 -1.70 7.03
N PRO A 219 -6.20 -2.50 6.73
CA PRO A 219 -6.34 -3.68 5.87
C PRO A 219 -7.51 -4.58 6.29
N ALA A 220 -7.70 -4.79 7.59
CA ALA A 220 -8.79 -5.59 8.13
C ALA A 220 -10.18 -4.98 7.85
N GLN A 221 -10.33 -3.66 8.03
CA GLN A 221 -11.58 -2.95 7.75
C GLN A 221 -11.94 -3.02 6.27
N LEU A 222 -10.97 -2.80 5.37
CA LEU A 222 -11.20 -2.88 3.94
C LEU A 222 -11.59 -4.29 3.50
N LYS A 223 -10.92 -5.32 3.99
CA LYS A 223 -11.25 -6.72 3.73
C LYS A 223 -12.67 -7.09 4.21
N ALA A 224 -13.09 -6.56 5.35
CA ALA A 224 -14.43 -6.78 5.88
C ALA A 224 -15.54 -6.23 4.97
N LEU A 225 -15.26 -5.24 4.09
CA LEU A 225 -16.21 -4.74 3.10
C LEU A 225 -16.58 -5.79 2.05
N VAL A 226 -15.66 -6.70 1.74
CA VAL A 226 -15.83 -7.72 0.70
C VAL A 226 -16.43 -8.99 1.27
N GLY A 227 -15.91 -9.49 2.40
CA GLY A 227 -16.32 -10.74 3.01
C GLY A 227 -15.49 -11.95 2.53
N ALA A 228 -15.64 -13.08 3.23
CA ALA A 228 -14.95 -14.33 2.93
C ALA A 228 -15.62 -15.07 1.75
N HIS A 229 -14.82 -15.74 0.92
CA HIS A 229 -15.29 -16.58 -0.18
C HIS A 229 -15.42 -18.02 0.29
N ALA A 230 -16.64 -18.54 0.32
CA ALA A 230 -16.94 -19.95 0.52
C ALA A 230 -17.21 -20.60 -0.84
N GLU A 231 -16.50 -21.68 -1.16
CA GLU A 231 -16.70 -22.48 -2.36
C GLU A 231 -16.90 -23.94 -1.97
N VAL A 232 -17.85 -24.58 -2.63
CA VAL A 232 -18.22 -25.97 -2.41
C VAL A 232 -18.26 -26.67 -3.76
N ILE A 233 -17.61 -27.83 -3.89
CA ILE A 233 -17.63 -28.69 -5.09
C ILE A 233 -18.41 -29.92 -4.76
N VAL A 234 -19.41 -30.22 -5.58
CA VAL A 234 -20.31 -31.38 -5.44
C VAL A 234 -20.07 -32.43 -6.54
N PRO A 235 -20.37 -33.73 -6.32
CA PRO A 235 -20.11 -34.75 -7.32
C PRO A 235 -20.95 -34.59 -8.58
N ASP A 236 -22.21 -34.15 -8.45
CA ASP A 236 -23.17 -34.06 -9.53
C ASP A 236 -23.82 -32.68 -9.61
N ALA A 237 -24.12 -32.27 -10.85
CA ALA A 237 -24.81 -31.01 -11.12
C ALA A 237 -26.23 -30.94 -10.51
N ASP A 238 -26.84 -32.07 -10.30
CA ASP A 238 -28.23 -32.19 -9.77
C ASP A 238 -28.31 -31.63 -8.31
N VAL A 239 -27.24 -31.73 -7.53
CA VAL A 239 -27.19 -31.23 -6.14
C VAL A 239 -26.68 -29.79 -5.99
N LEU A 240 -26.30 -29.14 -7.08
CA LEU A 240 -25.83 -27.72 -7.04
C LEU A 240 -26.87 -26.80 -6.44
N THR A 241 -28.14 -26.95 -6.79
CA THR A 241 -29.22 -26.09 -6.29
C THR A 241 -29.43 -26.26 -4.78
N GLU A 242 -29.28 -27.46 -4.27
CA GLU A 242 -29.42 -27.78 -2.86
C GLU A 242 -28.23 -27.25 -2.06
N ALA A 243 -27.01 -27.42 -2.58
CA ALA A 243 -25.80 -26.82 -2.04
C ALA A 243 -25.93 -25.29 -1.98
N ALA A 244 -26.39 -24.65 -3.04
CA ALA A 244 -26.64 -23.21 -3.10
C ALA A 244 -27.66 -22.75 -2.05
N ALA A 245 -28.75 -23.49 -1.84
CA ALA A 245 -29.75 -23.15 -0.83
C ALA A 245 -29.22 -23.27 0.61
N VAL A 246 -28.28 -24.19 0.86
CA VAL A 246 -27.58 -24.28 2.15
C VAL A 246 -26.66 -23.10 2.35
N LEU A 247 -25.86 -22.74 1.33
CA LEU A 247 -24.95 -21.62 1.37
C LEU A 247 -25.68 -20.29 1.57
N ASP A 248 -26.77 -20.04 0.83
CA ASP A 248 -27.61 -18.85 0.98
C ASP A 248 -28.15 -18.72 2.41
N ARG A 249 -28.73 -19.78 2.96
CA ARG A 249 -29.24 -19.80 4.34
C ARG A 249 -28.17 -19.53 5.39
N LEU A 250 -26.96 -20.06 5.16
CA LEU A 250 -25.86 -19.96 6.11
C LEU A 250 -25.20 -18.58 6.08
N THR A 251 -25.13 -17.94 4.91
CA THR A 251 -24.34 -16.72 4.68
C THR A 251 -25.17 -15.47 4.41
N GLY A 252 -26.44 -15.64 3.98
CA GLY A 252 -27.28 -14.57 3.46
C GLY A 252 -26.76 -13.94 2.17
N GLY A 253 -25.79 -14.60 1.51
CA GLY A 253 -25.18 -14.13 0.27
C GLY A 253 -25.83 -14.76 -0.96
N GLN A 254 -25.67 -14.15 -2.13
CA GLN A 254 -26.17 -14.71 -3.39
C GLN A 254 -25.18 -15.76 -3.93
N PRO A 255 -25.56 -17.05 -4.05
CA PRO A 255 -24.70 -18.07 -4.62
C PRO A 255 -24.47 -17.85 -6.13
N SER A 256 -23.26 -18.07 -6.58
CA SER A 256 -22.86 -18.17 -7.98
C SER A 256 -22.51 -19.60 -8.33
N PHE A 257 -22.76 -20.00 -9.59
CA PHE A 257 -22.61 -21.38 -10.05
C PHE A 257 -21.51 -21.47 -11.10
N ASP A 258 -20.59 -22.40 -10.89
CA ASP A 258 -19.68 -22.91 -11.92
C ASP A 258 -20.09 -24.34 -12.28
N ARG A 259 -20.84 -24.47 -13.38
CA ARG A 259 -21.39 -25.76 -13.81
C ARG A 259 -20.34 -26.70 -14.39
N GLU A 260 -19.23 -26.20 -14.91
CA GLU A 260 -18.15 -27.01 -15.46
C GLU A 260 -17.40 -27.76 -14.36
N ARG A 261 -17.25 -27.10 -13.19
CA ARG A 261 -16.60 -27.67 -12.02
C ARG A 261 -17.56 -28.29 -11.00
N ASN A 262 -18.87 -28.24 -11.25
CA ASN A 262 -19.91 -28.56 -10.26
C ASN A 262 -19.68 -27.81 -8.94
N ALA A 263 -19.35 -26.50 -9.01
CA ALA A 263 -19.05 -25.68 -7.87
C ALA A 263 -20.12 -24.63 -7.63
N VAL A 264 -20.34 -24.33 -6.34
CA VAL A 264 -21.15 -23.21 -5.87
C VAL A 264 -20.28 -22.34 -4.98
N ALA A 265 -20.23 -21.05 -5.28
CA ALA A 265 -19.49 -20.09 -4.47
C ALA A 265 -20.42 -19.00 -3.94
N VAL A 266 -20.12 -18.52 -2.73
CA VAL A 266 -20.84 -17.41 -2.10
C VAL A 266 -19.86 -16.53 -1.32
N VAL A 267 -20.17 -15.25 -1.25
CA VAL A 267 -19.42 -14.31 -0.39
C VAL A 267 -20.19 -14.11 0.91
N SER A 268 -19.51 -14.38 2.03
CA SER A 268 -20.07 -14.16 3.37
C SER A 268 -19.38 -12.99 4.07
N LYS A 269 -20.18 -12.09 4.64
CA LYS A 269 -19.71 -11.04 5.53
C LYS A 269 -19.75 -11.40 7.01
N ASP A 270 -20.22 -12.60 7.31
CA ASP A 270 -20.27 -13.12 8.68
C ASP A 270 -18.87 -13.56 9.13
N PRO A 271 -18.24 -12.89 10.08
CA PRO A 271 -16.92 -13.23 10.58
C PRO A 271 -16.91 -14.53 11.39
N THR A 272 -18.08 -15.05 11.76
CA THR A 272 -18.20 -16.29 12.54
C THR A 272 -18.26 -17.52 11.66
N LEU A 273 -18.43 -17.36 10.34
CA LEU A 273 -18.41 -18.47 9.40
C LEU A 273 -17.05 -19.16 9.41
N THR A 274 -17.07 -20.46 9.66
CA THR A 274 -15.89 -21.33 9.64
C THR A 274 -16.08 -22.50 8.70
N LEU A 275 -15.00 -23.05 8.15
CA LEU A 275 -15.07 -24.20 7.27
C LEU A 275 -15.76 -25.41 7.95
N PRO A 276 -15.51 -25.76 9.23
CA PRO A 276 -16.25 -26.82 9.90
C PRO A 276 -17.75 -26.57 10.01
N LEU A 277 -18.17 -25.31 10.16
CA LEU A 277 -19.59 -24.93 10.22
C LEU A 277 -20.26 -25.13 8.84
N LEU A 278 -19.57 -24.72 7.79
CA LEU A 278 -19.98 -24.90 6.40
C LEU A 278 -20.18 -26.40 6.06
N VAL A 279 -19.15 -27.21 6.33
CA VAL A 279 -19.19 -28.65 6.07
C VAL A 279 -20.32 -29.34 6.86
N ARG A 280 -20.48 -28.99 8.14
CA ARG A 280 -21.55 -29.56 8.96
C ARG A 280 -22.95 -29.19 8.50
N ALA A 281 -23.14 -27.97 8.01
CA ALA A 281 -24.43 -27.51 7.47
C ALA A 281 -24.82 -28.31 6.19
N LEU A 282 -23.83 -28.55 5.33
CA LEU A 282 -24.03 -29.35 4.10
C LEU A 282 -24.29 -30.83 4.41
N ASP A 283 -23.54 -31.42 5.33
CA ASP A 283 -23.74 -32.80 5.81
C ASP A 283 -25.13 -32.97 6.42
N THR A 284 -25.58 -32.06 7.26
CA THR A 284 -26.92 -32.07 7.87
C THR A 284 -28.02 -31.95 6.81
N ALA A 285 -27.79 -31.30 5.71
CA ALA A 285 -28.71 -31.19 4.59
C ALA A 285 -28.64 -32.39 3.64
N GLY A 286 -27.72 -33.33 3.87
CA GLY A 286 -27.53 -34.50 3.00
C GLY A 286 -26.85 -34.18 1.66
N VAL A 287 -26.18 -33.04 1.55
CA VAL A 287 -25.47 -32.63 0.33
C VAL A 287 -24.09 -33.29 0.31
N PRO A 288 -23.83 -34.21 -0.67
CA PRO A 288 -22.52 -34.84 -0.78
C PRO A 288 -21.47 -33.85 -1.27
N LEU A 289 -20.27 -33.91 -0.68
CA LEU A 289 -19.16 -33.00 -0.97
C LEU A 289 -17.99 -33.74 -1.59
N LEU A 290 -17.37 -33.13 -2.62
CA LEU A 290 -16.04 -33.48 -3.09
C LEU A 290 -14.98 -32.61 -2.43
N ASP A 291 -15.27 -31.30 -2.33
CA ASP A 291 -14.35 -30.33 -1.70
C ASP A 291 -15.16 -29.18 -1.13
N ALA A 292 -14.59 -28.51 -0.10
CA ALA A 292 -15.13 -27.30 0.45
C ALA A 292 -13.99 -26.40 0.90
N SER A 293 -14.03 -25.14 0.52
CA SER A 293 -13.05 -24.13 0.90
C SER A 293 -13.71 -22.89 1.49
N LEU A 294 -13.03 -22.27 2.44
CA LEU A 294 -13.38 -20.96 2.97
C LEU A 294 -12.12 -20.10 2.94
N ARG A 295 -12.07 -19.19 1.99
CA ARG A 295 -10.93 -18.30 1.80
C ARG A 295 -11.24 -16.94 2.44
N PRO A 296 -10.41 -16.45 3.38
CA PRO A 296 -10.56 -15.09 3.90
C PRO A 296 -10.41 -14.07 2.76
N PRO A 297 -11.05 -12.88 2.87
CA PRO A 297 -10.94 -11.84 1.86
C PRO A 297 -9.51 -11.32 1.78
N THR A 298 -9.08 -11.00 0.58
CA THR A 298 -7.78 -10.37 0.29
C THR A 298 -7.97 -8.89 -0.09
N LEU A 299 -6.89 -8.12 -0.10
CA LEU A 299 -6.95 -6.76 -0.65
C LEU A 299 -7.18 -6.76 -2.18
N ASP A 300 -6.81 -7.85 -2.88
CA ASP A 300 -7.12 -8.04 -4.30
C ASP A 300 -8.63 -8.07 -4.53
N ASP A 301 -9.36 -8.81 -3.69
CA ASP A 301 -10.82 -8.87 -3.74
C ASP A 301 -11.46 -7.49 -3.47
N VAL A 302 -10.90 -6.73 -2.52
CA VAL A 302 -11.32 -5.35 -2.24
C VAL A 302 -11.11 -4.47 -3.46
N PHE A 303 -9.93 -4.54 -4.06
CA PHE A 303 -9.56 -3.72 -5.20
C PHE A 303 -10.44 -3.99 -6.40
N LEU A 304 -10.64 -5.26 -6.79
CA LEU A 304 -11.51 -5.66 -7.89
C LEU A 304 -12.94 -5.15 -7.68
N ARG A 305 -13.53 -5.41 -6.51
CA ARG A 305 -14.91 -5.03 -6.23
C ARG A 305 -15.15 -3.52 -6.22
N LEU A 306 -14.19 -2.74 -5.73
CA LEU A 306 -14.33 -1.28 -5.62
C LEU A 306 -14.04 -0.57 -6.95
N THR A 307 -13.20 -1.17 -7.82
CA THR A 307 -12.93 -0.62 -9.16
C THR A 307 -14.01 -1.00 -10.19
N GLU A 308 -14.59 -2.21 -10.13
CA GLU A 308 -15.68 -2.65 -11.03
C GLU A 308 -16.98 -1.88 -10.80
N ASN A 309 -17.33 -1.57 -9.56
CA ASN A 309 -18.54 -0.78 -9.26
C ASN A 309 -18.49 0.64 -9.83
N THR A 310 -17.34 1.15 -10.19
CA THR A 310 -17.20 2.49 -10.78
C THR A 310 -17.52 2.48 -12.28
N ASP A 311 -17.44 1.35 -12.96
CA ASP A 311 -17.77 1.23 -14.40
C ASP A 311 -19.26 0.91 -14.64
N THR A 312 -19.89 0.12 -13.78
CA THR A 312 -21.34 -0.24 -13.88
C THR A 312 -22.28 0.93 -13.62
N VAL A 313 -21.87 1.96 -12.86
CA VAL A 313 -22.68 3.18 -12.64
C VAL A 313 -22.75 4.05 -13.90
N LYS A 314 -21.77 3.96 -14.81
CA LYS A 314 -21.77 4.71 -16.07
C LYS A 314 -22.64 4.10 -17.16
N GLU A 315 -22.76 2.78 -17.23
CA GLU A 315 -23.62 2.11 -18.21
C GLU A 315 -25.12 2.27 -17.89
N ARG A 316 -25.49 2.60 -16.65
CA ARG A 316 -26.89 2.89 -16.27
C ARG A 316 -27.28 4.36 -16.38
N ALA A 317 -26.34 5.25 -16.68
CA ALA A 317 -26.56 6.71 -16.79
C ALA A 317 -26.33 7.23 -18.23
N ALA A 318 -26.07 6.36 -19.21
CA ALA A 318 -25.99 6.61 -20.65
C ALA A 318 -27.16 5.93 -21.36
#